data_5322f383b4c38655bec311941faed10e
#
_entry.id   5322f383b4c38655bec311941faed10e
#
_cell.length_a   1.000
_cell.length_b   1.000
_cell.length_c   1.000
_cell.angle_alpha   90.00
_cell.angle_beta   90.00
_cell.angle_gamma   90.00
#
_symmetry.space_group_name_H-M   'P 1'
#
loop_
_entity.id
_entity.type
_entity.pdbx_description
1 polymer ?
#
loop_
_entity_poly.entity_id
_entity_poly.type
_entity_poly.pdbx_seq_one_letter_code
_entity_poly.pdbx_strand_id
1 'polypeptide(L)'
;MEFDDLPNLRGVPAEGEETSSVQPTPPPGAGISPNPVTQLVADLLETTGLVAPDRLAAARSRAGTGSIAEALVDEGLAQPAAETPPATATGSMGRIQADHSHLPTVDLAAEGVDKAAAQSIPTHVLERAVAIPYKLEDNRLYVAVADPTNVQAIDELRIATRHALEIGVAPREDIELELRRIVRATEAWERAALVEDELDEAEEGDSDDLEADDGVSDAPLVRLVNSIILQAAEDGASDLHFDPQDDALVVRLRIDGVLHEVQRIPKRLAPGVTTRLKVLAKLDIAERRKPQDGRISLNAKAAGRLLDIRVAVLPTVEGEGVVMRLLDKSKRAPTLTELGLSDEMRAQFEEIIRKPTGALLVTGPTGSGKSTTLYAALTEMNRPEINIITVEDPVEYRLAGLNQIQVNPKAGLTFASSLRSILRSDPDVLMVGEIRDVETAKISIEAALTGHFVLSTLHTNDAPSALTRLNEMGVEPFLTGSAVTAVLAQRLVRKLCTHCCEMYMVTRQEMLDARFTPDQAAAADGVGLYRKRGCPRCNQTGYKGRVGIYQLMTMSEDLGRLASQHASREDIERAALEAGMKMLWDDGLAKVTSGLTSLEELARVVV
;
A
#
# COMPACT_ATOMS: atom_id res chain seq x y z
N MET A 1 -21.54 44.71 -42.34
CA MET A 1 -22.25 43.74 -43.18
C MET A 1 -22.60 42.63 -42.24
N GLU A 2 -23.75 42.80 -41.61
CA GLU A 2 -25.07 42.18 -41.81
C GLU A 2 -25.03 40.70 -41.49
N PHE A 3 -25.50 40.39 -40.35
CA PHE A 3 -26.72 39.85 -39.74
C PHE A 3 -27.66 39.13 -40.69
N ASP A 4 -28.13 38.03 -40.21
CA ASP A 4 -29.37 37.25 -40.44
C ASP A 4 -29.11 35.83 -40.88
N ASP A 5 -29.41 34.88 -40.00
CA ASP A 5 -30.53 33.96 -40.15
C ASP A 5 -30.60 32.93 -39.02
N LEU A 6 -31.56 33.14 -38.12
CA LEU A 6 -32.11 32.13 -37.20
C LEU A 6 -33.54 31.78 -37.65
N PRO A 7 -34.02 30.55 -37.59
CA PRO A 7 -35.46 30.33 -37.49
C PRO A 7 -35.89 29.94 -36.07
N ASN A 8 -36.91 30.70 -35.62
CA ASN A 8 -37.79 30.49 -34.52
C ASN A 8 -38.45 29.10 -34.48
N LEU A 9 -38.59 28.54 -33.28
CA LEU A 9 -39.77 27.72 -32.94
C LEU A 9 -40.38 28.21 -31.63
N ARG A 10 -41.59 28.74 -31.77
CA ARG A 10 -42.55 29.11 -30.72
C ARG A 10 -43.30 27.86 -30.27
N GLY A 11 -43.76 27.88 -29.00
CA GLY A 11 -44.96 27.23 -28.62
C GLY A 11 -45.00 26.69 -27.19
N VAL A 12 -45.26 27.56 -26.20
CA VAL A 12 -45.83 27.19 -24.89
C VAL A 12 -47.28 27.65 -24.91
N PRO A 13 -48.21 26.90 -24.33
CA PRO A 13 -49.18 27.52 -23.44
C PRO A 13 -49.15 26.94 -22.02
N ALA A 14 -49.27 27.87 -21.06
CA ALA A 14 -49.58 27.62 -19.68
C ALA A 14 -51.11 27.57 -19.49
N GLU A 15 -51.52 26.77 -18.52
CA GLU A 15 -52.72 26.84 -17.65
C GLU A 15 -52.80 25.46 -17.00
N GLY A 16 -52.74 25.20 -15.74
CA GLY A 16 -53.46 25.77 -14.63
C GLY A 16 -54.45 24.74 -14.16
N GLU A 17 -54.17 24.02 -13.07
CA GLU A 17 -55.21 23.65 -12.09
C GLU A 17 -54.61 22.86 -10.93
N GLU A 18 -54.75 23.39 -9.75
CA GLU A 18 -54.53 22.72 -8.45
C GLU A 18 -55.55 21.59 -8.30
N THR A 19 -55.07 20.37 -8.10
CA THR A 19 -55.87 19.33 -7.45
C THR A 19 -55.05 18.68 -6.35
N SER A 20 -55.40 19.06 -5.12
CA SER A 20 -55.11 18.37 -3.89
C SER A 20 -55.50 16.89 -4.01
N SER A 21 -54.53 15.97 -4.04
CA SER A 21 -54.77 14.55 -3.85
C SER A 21 -54.26 14.13 -2.45
N VAL A 22 -55.21 13.99 -1.57
CA VAL A 22 -55.12 13.31 -0.28
C VAL A 22 -54.59 11.91 -0.52
N GLN A 23 -53.45 11.59 0.05
CA GLN A 23 -52.96 10.21 0.13
C GLN A 23 -53.87 9.43 1.09
N PRO A 24 -54.36 8.23 0.73
CA PRO A 24 -55.08 7.38 1.64
C PRO A 24 -54.10 6.75 2.65
N THR A 25 -54.37 6.94 3.93
CA THR A 25 -53.76 6.22 5.02
C THR A 25 -54.02 4.70 4.86
N PRO A 26 -52.99 3.83 4.95
CA PRO A 26 -53.22 2.39 4.92
C PRO A 26 -53.88 1.90 6.21
N PRO A 27 -54.69 0.85 6.13
CA PRO A 27 -55.38 0.30 7.31
C PRO A 27 -54.38 -0.29 8.30
N PRO A 28 -54.63 -0.24 9.60
CA PRO A 28 -53.78 -0.83 10.62
C PRO A 28 -53.88 -2.36 10.54
N GLY A 29 -52.78 -3.04 10.14
CA GLY A 29 -52.73 -4.50 10.18
C GLY A 29 -51.89 -5.24 9.14
N ALA A 30 -51.08 -4.55 8.32
CA ALA A 30 -50.13 -5.26 7.44
C ALA A 30 -48.80 -5.44 8.17
N GLY A 31 -48.49 -6.64 8.64
CA GLY A 31 -47.21 -7.03 9.23
C GLY A 31 -46.08 -6.82 8.23
N ILE A 32 -45.10 -6.06 8.63
CA ILE A 32 -43.84 -5.85 7.87
C ILE A 32 -43.16 -7.20 7.74
N SER A 33 -42.94 -7.66 6.51
CA SER A 33 -42.21 -8.92 6.27
C SER A 33 -40.80 -8.82 6.87
N PRO A 34 -40.37 -9.81 7.67
CA PRO A 34 -39.03 -9.83 8.24
C PRO A 34 -37.98 -9.92 7.13
N ASN A 35 -36.81 -9.30 7.39
CA ASN A 35 -35.67 -9.31 6.47
C ASN A 35 -35.33 -10.77 6.10
N PRO A 36 -35.19 -11.13 4.80
CA PRO A 36 -34.92 -12.49 4.34
C PRO A 36 -33.70 -13.15 5.02
N VAL A 37 -32.68 -12.34 5.32
CA VAL A 37 -31.46 -12.81 6.02
C VAL A 37 -31.77 -13.19 7.49
N THR A 38 -32.61 -12.42 8.17
CA THR A 38 -33.03 -12.68 9.54
C THR A 38 -33.84 -13.98 9.63
N GLN A 39 -34.63 -14.27 8.61
CA GLN A 39 -35.43 -15.48 8.55
C GLN A 39 -34.56 -16.71 8.29
N LEU A 40 -33.59 -16.62 7.37
CA LEU A 40 -32.64 -17.70 7.07
C LEU A 40 -31.78 -18.09 8.28
N VAL A 41 -31.28 -17.11 9.04
CA VAL A 41 -30.48 -17.33 10.26
C VAL A 41 -31.34 -18.01 11.34
N ALA A 42 -32.58 -17.59 11.50
CA ALA A 42 -33.49 -18.18 12.47
C ALA A 42 -33.84 -19.62 12.11
N ASP A 43 -34.08 -19.94 10.84
CA ASP A 43 -34.40 -21.29 10.37
C ASP A 43 -33.18 -22.22 10.54
N LEU A 44 -31.98 -21.70 10.35
CA LEU A 44 -30.72 -22.44 10.56
C LEU A 44 -30.50 -22.79 12.03
N LEU A 45 -30.75 -21.84 12.93
CA LEU A 45 -30.65 -22.06 14.39
C LEU A 45 -31.72 -23.05 14.91
N GLU A 46 -32.92 -23.04 14.31
CA GLU A 46 -33.98 -24.00 14.61
C GLU A 46 -33.62 -25.41 14.14
N THR A 47 -33.06 -25.54 12.94
CA THR A 47 -32.66 -26.82 12.34
C THR A 47 -31.46 -27.45 13.07
N THR A 48 -30.53 -26.62 13.59
CA THR A 48 -29.35 -27.09 14.32
C THR A 48 -29.61 -27.44 15.80
N GLY A 49 -30.77 -27.04 16.34
CA GLY A 49 -31.12 -27.30 17.74
C GLY A 49 -30.23 -26.62 18.78
N LEU A 50 -29.40 -25.64 18.36
CA LEU A 50 -28.48 -24.91 19.24
C LEU A 50 -29.17 -23.98 20.23
N VAL A 51 -30.39 -23.56 19.92
CA VAL A 51 -31.21 -22.67 20.77
C VAL A 51 -32.59 -23.28 20.97
N ALA A 52 -33.08 -23.27 22.20
CA ALA A 52 -34.42 -23.81 22.53
C ALA A 52 -35.53 -23.03 21.79
N PRO A 53 -36.55 -23.71 21.23
CA PRO A 53 -37.55 -23.09 20.34
C PRO A 53 -38.30 -21.89 20.94
N ASP A 54 -38.61 -21.95 22.23
CA ASP A 54 -39.28 -20.92 23.02
C ASP A 54 -38.44 -19.63 23.14
N ARG A 55 -37.14 -19.77 23.32
CA ARG A 55 -36.19 -18.65 23.37
C ARG A 55 -35.90 -18.06 21.99
N LEU A 56 -35.86 -18.91 20.96
CA LEU A 56 -35.72 -18.42 19.59
C LEU A 56 -36.96 -17.61 19.14
N ALA A 57 -38.16 -18.04 19.58
CA ALA A 57 -39.39 -17.29 19.35
C ALA A 57 -39.40 -15.93 20.07
N ALA A 58 -38.86 -15.86 21.29
CA ALA A 58 -38.71 -14.60 22.03
C ALA A 58 -37.72 -13.65 21.34
N ALA A 59 -36.57 -14.17 20.88
CA ALA A 59 -35.59 -13.37 20.12
C ALA A 59 -36.15 -12.88 18.78
N ARG A 60 -36.92 -13.71 18.05
CA ARG A 60 -37.65 -13.28 16.83
C ARG A 60 -38.64 -12.16 17.10
N SER A 61 -39.38 -12.23 18.21
CA SER A 61 -40.36 -11.21 18.59
C SER A 61 -39.72 -9.87 18.94
N ARG A 62 -38.51 -9.87 19.50
CA ARG A 62 -37.78 -8.66 19.87
C ARG A 62 -36.99 -8.07 18.69
N ALA A 63 -36.43 -8.90 17.83
CA ALA A 63 -35.66 -8.44 16.68
C ALA A 63 -36.47 -7.56 15.72
N GLY A 64 -37.79 -7.79 15.58
CA GLY A 64 -38.63 -7.00 14.72
C GLY A 64 -38.06 -6.88 13.30
N THR A 65 -37.60 -5.68 12.94
CA THR A 65 -36.90 -5.40 11.69
C THR A 65 -35.36 -5.37 11.85
N GLY A 66 -34.85 -5.55 13.06
CA GLY A 66 -33.42 -5.51 13.43
C GLY A 66 -32.71 -6.86 13.28
N SER A 67 -31.49 -6.91 13.83
CA SER A 67 -30.64 -8.11 13.78
C SER A 67 -31.05 -9.14 14.83
N ILE A 68 -31.30 -10.39 14.41
CA ILE A 68 -31.59 -11.49 15.33
C ILE A 68 -30.36 -11.85 16.18
N ALA A 69 -29.15 -11.56 15.71
CA ALA A 69 -27.91 -11.77 16.43
C ALA A 69 -27.81 -10.87 17.67
N GLU A 70 -28.19 -9.60 17.56
CA GLU A 70 -28.26 -8.66 18.69
C GLU A 70 -29.32 -9.08 19.71
N ALA A 71 -30.50 -9.50 19.24
CA ALA A 71 -31.57 -10.00 20.13
C ALA A 71 -31.17 -11.26 20.87
N LEU A 72 -30.32 -12.14 20.31
CA LEU A 72 -29.78 -13.33 20.98
C LEU A 72 -28.70 -12.99 22.00
N VAL A 73 -27.91 -11.95 21.77
CA VAL A 73 -26.93 -11.42 22.74
C VAL A 73 -27.66 -10.84 23.96
N ASP A 74 -28.69 -10.06 23.73
CA ASP A 74 -29.52 -9.45 24.81
C ASP A 74 -30.25 -10.49 25.67
N GLU A 75 -30.58 -11.63 25.08
CA GLU A 75 -31.15 -12.78 25.83
C GLU A 75 -30.10 -13.61 26.59
N GLY A 76 -28.80 -13.25 26.49
CA GLY A 76 -27.69 -13.99 27.09
C GLY A 76 -27.46 -15.38 26.48
N LEU A 77 -27.94 -15.59 25.26
CA LEU A 77 -27.81 -16.85 24.51
C LEU A 77 -26.59 -16.86 23.57
N ALA A 78 -26.02 -15.70 23.31
CA ALA A 78 -24.73 -15.50 22.66
C ALA A 78 -23.88 -14.56 23.53
N GLN A 79 -22.59 -14.83 23.67
CA GLN A 79 -21.69 -13.83 24.25
C GLN A 79 -21.53 -12.69 23.24
N PRO A 80 -21.54 -11.40 23.68
CA PRO A 80 -21.13 -10.32 22.81
C PRO A 80 -19.75 -10.72 22.27
N ALA A 81 -19.58 -10.65 20.94
CA ALA A 81 -18.28 -10.87 20.34
C ALA A 81 -17.33 -9.91 21.06
N ALA A 82 -16.46 -10.45 21.92
CA ALA A 82 -15.32 -9.70 22.37
C ALA A 82 -14.70 -9.15 21.10
N GLU A 83 -14.34 -7.89 21.07
CA GLU A 83 -13.57 -7.27 20.00
C GLU A 83 -12.21 -8.00 19.93
N THR A 84 -12.25 -9.20 19.42
CA THR A 84 -11.08 -9.93 18.97
C THR A 84 -10.67 -9.22 17.67
N PRO A 85 -9.42 -8.79 17.53
CA PRO A 85 -8.92 -8.36 16.23
C PRO A 85 -9.26 -9.46 15.21
N PRO A 86 -9.58 -9.14 13.95
CA PRO A 86 -10.15 -10.09 13.01
C PRO A 86 -9.17 -11.24 12.77
N ALA A 87 -9.22 -12.23 13.64
CA ALA A 87 -8.56 -13.50 13.47
C ALA A 87 -9.50 -14.36 12.62
N THR A 88 -9.25 -14.29 11.29
CA THR A 88 -9.40 -15.41 10.38
C THR A 88 -10.71 -16.20 10.42
N ALA A 89 -11.76 -15.63 9.82
CA ALA A 89 -12.94 -16.41 9.43
C ALA A 89 -12.61 -17.50 8.37
N THR A 90 -11.47 -17.43 7.70
CA THR A 90 -10.98 -18.40 6.72
C THR A 90 -10.31 -19.63 7.35
N GLY A 91 -9.76 -19.54 8.55
CA GLY A 91 -9.18 -20.70 9.24
C GLY A 91 -10.22 -21.70 9.80
N SER A 92 -11.47 -21.27 9.98
CA SER A 92 -12.51 -22.12 10.57
C SER A 92 -13.08 -23.15 9.58
N MET A 93 -13.21 -22.82 8.29
CA MET A 93 -13.75 -23.75 7.30
C MET A 93 -12.81 -24.92 7.02
N GLY A 94 -11.51 -24.70 6.93
CA GLY A 94 -10.52 -25.78 6.77
C GLY A 94 -10.47 -26.74 7.99
N ARG A 95 -10.62 -26.20 9.20
CA ARG A 95 -10.68 -27.03 10.43
C ARG A 95 -11.95 -27.87 10.50
N ILE A 96 -13.11 -27.33 10.12
CA ILE A 96 -14.37 -28.06 10.11
C ILE A 96 -14.33 -29.20 9.06
N GLN A 97 -13.73 -28.99 7.89
CA GLN A 97 -13.54 -30.02 6.88
C GLN A 97 -12.53 -31.10 7.31
N ALA A 98 -11.44 -30.72 7.99
CA ALA A 98 -10.47 -31.66 8.53
C ALA A 98 -11.07 -32.56 9.62
N ASP A 99 -11.86 -32.00 10.54
CA ASP A 99 -12.53 -32.75 11.61
C ASP A 99 -13.52 -33.79 11.07
N HIS A 100 -14.20 -33.50 9.96
CA HIS A 100 -15.12 -34.45 9.32
C HIS A 100 -14.41 -35.55 8.52
N SER A 101 -13.20 -35.31 8.03
CA SER A 101 -12.45 -36.26 7.19
C SER A 101 -11.40 -37.09 7.95
N HIS A 102 -11.18 -36.83 9.23
CA HIS A 102 -10.10 -37.43 10.06
C HIS A 102 -8.68 -37.22 9.48
N LEU A 103 -8.48 -36.21 8.63
CA LEU A 103 -7.20 -35.88 8.02
C LEU A 103 -6.49 -34.78 8.82
N PRO A 104 -5.15 -34.77 8.86
CA PRO A 104 -4.40 -33.71 9.56
C PRO A 104 -4.58 -32.36 8.86
N THR A 105 -4.77 -31.31 9.65
CA THR A 105 -4.75 -29.93 9.16
C THR A 105 -3.30 -29.51 8.96
N VAL A 106 -2.97 -28.98 7.78
CA VAL A 106 -1.63 -28.54 7.40
C VAL A 106 -1.57 -27.01 7.43
N ASP A 107 -0.66 -26.48 8.21
CA ASP A 107 -0.30 -25.05 8.17
C ASP A 107 0.88 -24.85 7.20
N LEU A 108 0.57 -24.55 5.93
CA LEU A 108 1.57 -24.32 4.89
C LEU A 108 2.53 -23.17 5.23
N ALA A 109 2.12 -22.25 6.09
CA ALA A 109 2.99 -21.17 6.54
C ALA A 109 4.04 -21.66 7.53
N ALA A 110 3.71 -22.66 8.35
CA ALA A 110 4.61 -23.25 9.34
C ALA A 110 5.53 -24.31 8.74
N GLU A 111 4.96 -25.20 7.92
CA GLU A 111 5.70 -26.33 7.31
C GLU A 111 6.58 -25.86 6.14
N GLY A 112 6.16 -24.82 5.42
CA GLY A 112 6.81 -24.42 4.16
C GLY A 112 6.48 -25.37 3.02
N VAL A 113 7.06 -25.10 1.84
CA VAL A 113 6.95 -25.98 0.66
C VAL A 113 8.35 -26.34 0.19
N ASP A 114 8.69 -27.63 0.30
CA ASP A 114 9.95 -28.15 -0.19
C ASP A 114 9.97 -28.15 -1.74
N LYS A 115 11.07 -27.68 -2.31
CA LYS A 115 11.27 -27.55 -3.76
C LYS A 115 11.23 -28.91 -4.48
N ALA A 116 11.77 -29.96 -3.86
CA ALA A 116 11.75 -31.30 -4.40
C ALA A 116 10.35 -31.93 -4.37
N ALA A 117 9.59 -31.65 -3.30
CA ALA A 117 8.18 -32.06 -3.20
C ALA A 117 7.34 -31.36 -4.27
N ALA A 118 7.50 -30.04 -4.43
CA ALA A 118 6.74 -29.25 -5.39
C ALA A 118 6.92 -29.71 -6.85
N GLN A 119 8.11 -30.22 -7.19
CA GLN A 119 8.45 -30.70 -8.54
C GLN A 119 8.04 -32.16 -8.81
N SER A 120 7.51 -32.88 -7.82
CA SER A 120 7.18 -34.30 -7.94
C SER A 120 5.84 -34.60 -8.63
N ILE A 121 4.98 -33.58 -8.82
CA ILE A 121 3.72 -33.66 -9.55
C ILE A 121 3.65 -32.50 -10.56
N PRO A 122 3.18 -32.73 -11.81
CA PRO A 122 3.02 -31.67 -12.81
C PRO A 122 2.07 -30.57 -12.34
N THR A 123 2.43 -29.31 -12.59
CA THR A 123 1.70 -28.10 -12.12
C THR A 123 0.25 -28.08 -12.57
N HIS A 124 -0.06 -28.50 -13.80
CA HIS A 124 -1.43 -28.53 -14.32
C HIS A 124 -2.36 -29.51 -13.57
N VAL A 125 -1.80 -30.58 -12.97
CA VAL A 125 -2.54 -31.51 -12.11
C VAL A 125 -2.80 -30.88 -10.76
N LEU A 126 -1.80 -30.19 -10.19
CA LEU A 126 -1.91 -29.48 -8.91
C LEU A 126 -2.95 -28.36 -8.97
N GLU A 127 -2.96 -27.58 -10.06
CA GLU A 127 -3.94 -26.51 -10.25
C GLU A 127 -5.37 -27.04 -10.34
N ARG A 128 -5.57 -28.13 -11.09
CA ARG A 128 -6.90 -28.74 -11.24
C ARG A 128 -7.40 -29.37 -9.95
N ALA A 129 -6.51 -30.02 -9.21
CA ALA A 129 -6.81 -30.64 -7.93
C ALA A 129 -6.91 -29.64 -6.76
N VAL A 130 -6.48 -28.40 -6.95
CA VAL A 130 -6.24 -27.40 -5.89
C VAL A 130 -5.49 -28.05 -4.73
N ALA A 131 -4.31 -28.55 -5.03
CA ALA A 131 -3.46 -29.31 -4.10
C ALA A 131 -2.02 -28.87 -4.22
N ILE A 132 -1.25 -29.00 -3.14
CA ILE A 132 0.17 -28.65 -3.11
C ILE A 132 1.00 -29.68 -2.35
N PRO A 133 2.03 -30.27 -2.99
CA PRO A 133 3.00 -31.08 -2.31
C PRO A 133 3.93 -30.17 -1.49
N TYR A 134 4.00 -30.39 -0.18
CA TYR A 134 4.77 -29.51 0.70
C TYR A 134 6.00 -30.17 1.33
N LYS A 135 6.03 -31.53 1.38
CA LYS A 135 7.15 -32.26 1.99
C LYS A 135 7.36 -33.61 1.30
N LEU A 136 8.62 -34.00 1.11
CA LEU A 136 9.01 -35.33 0.63
C LEU A 136 9.95 -35.97 1.63
N GLU A 137 9.56 -37.08 2.26
CA GLU A 137 10.31 -37.77 3.30
C GLU A 137 10.12 -39.29 3.17
N ASP A 138 11.19 -40.06 3.22
CA ASP A 138 11.16 -41.55 3.15
C ASP A 138 10.29 -42.13 2.01
N ASN A 139 10.35 -41.52 0.82
CA ASN A 139 9.55 -41.88 -0.35
C ASN A 139 8.03 -41.65 -0.17
N ARG A 140 7.64 -40.86 0.82
CA ARG A 140 6.26 -40.39 1.04
C ARG A 140 6.15 -38.93 0.68
N LEU A 141 5.16 -38.62 -0.16
CA LEU A 141 4.87 -37.26 -0.57
C LEU A 141 3.67 -36.74 0.21
N TYR A 142 3.91 -35.74 1.02
CA TYR A 142 2.87 -35.05 1.79
C TYR A 142 2.23 -33.96 0.94
N VAL A 143 0.92 -34.06 0.74
CA VAL A 143 0.15 -33.16 -0.14
C VAL A 143 -0.99 -32.55 0.63
N ALA A 144 -1.06 -31.22 0.66
CA ALA A 144 -2.18 -30.48 1.19
C ALA A 144 -3.23 -30.27 0.08
N VAL A 145 -4.49 -30.61 0.37
CA VAL A 145 -5.64 -30.44 -0.53
C VAL A 145 -6.65 -29.48 0.05
N ALA A 146 -7.33 -28.73 -0.82
CA ALA A 146 -8.37 -27.80 -0.39
C ALA A 146 -9.69 -28.53 -0.07
N ASP A 147 -10.01 -29.60 -0.82
CA ASP A 147 -11.21 -30.39 -0.68
C ASP A 147 -10.87 -31.90 -0.63
N PRO A 148 -10.83 -32.49 0.56
CA PRO A 148 -10.55 -33.92 0.71
C PRO A 148 -11.68 -34.83 0.25
N THR A 149 -12.86 -34.30 -0.04
CA THR A 149 -14.02 -35.09 -0.54
C THR A 149 -13.97 -35.31 -2.03
N ASN A 150 -13.12 -34.59 -2.76
CA ASN A 150 -12.93 -34.76 -4.19
C ASN A 150 -12.01 -35.95 -4.48
N VAL A 151 -12.60 -37.14 -4.45
CA VAL A 151 -11.90 -38.42 -4.66
C VAL A 151 -11.23 -38.46 -6.04
N GLN A 152 -11.84 -37.88 -7.07
CA GLN A 152 -11.29 -37.85 -8.42
C GLN A 152 -9.96 -37.07 -8.48
N ALA A 153 -9.91 -35.92 -7.81
CA ALA A 153 -8.69 -35.12 -7.73
C ALA A 153 -7.58 -35.85 -6.97
N ILE A 154 -7.93 -36.57 -5.90
CA ILE A 154 -6.97 -37.37 -5.12
C ILE A 154 -6.41 -38.52 -5.96
N ASP A 155 -7.26 -39.20 -6.75
CA ASP A 155 -6.81 -40.29 -7.63
C ASP A 155 -5.93 -39.77 -8.78
N GLU A 156 -6.22 -38.59 -9.33
CA GLU A 156 -5.34 -37.92 -10.31
C GLU A 156 -3.96 -37.62 -9.71
N LEU A 157 -3.90 -37.12 -8.46
CA LEU A 157 -2.65 -36.87 -7.75
C LEU A 157 -1.85 -38.17 -7.54
N ARG A 158 -2.53 -39.29 -7.20
CA ARG A 158 -1.89 -40.61 -7.03
C ARG A 158 -1.30 -41.16 -8.33
N ILE A 159 -1.96 -40.95 -9.44
CA ILE A 159 -1.49 -41.39 -10.75
C ILE A 159 -0.29 -40.54 -11.23
N ALA A 160 -0.28 -39.25 -10.85
CA ALA A 160 0.75 -38.31 -11.30
C ALA A 160 2.09 -38.43 -10.54
N THR A 161 2.14 -39.18 -9.43
CA THR A 161 3.38 -39.36 -8.64
C THR A 161 3.77 -40.83 -8.50
N ARG A 162 5.07 -41.08 -8.28
CA ARG A 162 5.62 -42.40 -7.96
C ARG A 162 5.79 -42.65 -6.45
N HIS A 163 5.51 -41.64 -5.65
CA HIS A 163 5.64 -41.67 -4.19
C HIS A 163 4.33 -42.07 -3.52
N ALA A 164 4.41 -42.64 -2.34
CA ALA A 164 3.24 -42.87 -1.50
C ALA A 164 2.68 -41.52 -1.02
N LEU A 165 1.37 -41.28 -1.26
CA LEU A 165 0.70 -40.04 -0.94
C LEU A 165 0.15 -40.04 0.49
N GLU A 166 0.55 -39.05 1.28
CA GLU A 166 -0.05 -38.69 2.56
C GLU A 166 -0.81 -37.36 2.42
N ILE A 167 -2.11 -37.38 2.68
CA ILE A 167 -2.99 -36.24 2.43
C ILE A 167 -3.28 -35.50 3.73
N GLY A 168 -3.13 -34.17 3.69
CA GLY A 168 -3.59 -33.24 4.70
C GLY A 168 -4.51 -32.19 4.11
N VAL A 169 -5.21 -31.43 4.94
CA VAL A 169 -6.14 -30.38 4.53
C VAL A 169 -5.55 -29.01 4.85
N ALA A 170 -5.56 -28.10 3.87
CA ALA A 170 -5.17 -26.71 4.07
C ALA A 170 -6.21 -25.76 3.45
N PRO A 171 -6.27 -24.49 3.89
CA PRO A 171 -7.17 -23.50 3.30
C PRO A 171 -6.90 -23.34 1.81
N ARG A 172 -7.97 -23.32 1.02
CA ARG A 172 -7.89 -23.16 -0.44
C ARG A 172 -7.04 -21.98 -0.88
N GLU A 173 -7.22 -20.84 -0.20
CA GLU A 173 -6.51 -19.62 -0.50
C GLU A 173 -4.99 -19.75 -0.31
N ASP A 174 -4.56 -20.49 0.70
CA ASP A 174 -3.13 -20.71 0.98
C ASP A 174 -2.52 -21.66 -0.06
N ILE A 175 -3.26 -22.70 -0.47
CA ILE A 175 -2.85 -23.61 -1.55
C ILE A 175 -2.73 -22.85 -2.87
N GLU A 176 -3.74 -22.08 -3.27
CA GLU A 176 -3.73 -21.31 -4.52
C GLU A 176 -2.60 -20.26 -4.54
N LEU A 177 -2.25 -19.68 -3.39
CA LEU A 177 -1.16 -18.73 -3.29
C LEU A 177 0.21 -19.39 -3.52
N GLU A 178 0.44 -20.53 -2.88
CA GLU A 178 1.70 -21.28 -3.05
C GLU A 178 1.79 -21.92 -4.44
N LEU A 179 0.70 -22.39 -5.01
CA LEU A 179 0.66 -22.86 -6.40
C LEU A 179 1.11 -21.78 -7.37
N ARG A 180 0.55 -20.57 -7.26
CA ARG A 180 0.97 -19.43 -8.10
C ARG A 180 2.47 -19.14 -7.95
N ARG A 181 3.02 -19.28 -6.73
CA ARG A 181 4.43 -19.07 -6.49
C ARG A 181 5.31 -20.14 -7.16
N ILE A 182 4.90 -21.41 -7.08
CA ILE A 182 5.61 -22.54 -7.72
C ILE A 182 5.54 -22.43 -9.23
N VAL A 183 4.34 -22.23 -9.79
CA VAL A 183 4.13 -22.06 -11.23
C VAL A 183 5.02 -20.95 -11.78
N ARG A 184 5.04 -19.80 -11.13
CA ARG A 184 5.92 -18.68 -11.52
C ARG A 184 7.40 -19.02 -11.45
N ALA A 185 7.85 -19.71 -10.39
CA ALA A 185 9.24 -20.11 -10.25
C ALA A 185 9.64 -21.14 -11.33
N THR A 186 8.77 -22.11 -11.63
CA THR A 186 9.00 -23.13 -12.65
C THR A 186 9.00 -22.52 -14.04
N GLU A 187 8.01 -21.70 -14.37
CA GLU A 187 7.94 -20.99 -15.64
C GLU A 187 9.10 -20.02 -15.87
N ALA A 188 9.56 -19.34 -14.82
CA ALA A 188 10.73 -18.47 -14.92
C ALA A 188 12.01 -19.27 -15.18
N TRP A 189 12.13 -20.45 -14.56
CA TRP A 189 13.26 -21.35 -14.77
C TRP A 189 13.23 -22.02 -16.15
N GLU A 190 12.08 -22.55 -16.57
CA GLU A 190 11.91 -23.14 -17.90
C GLU A 190 12.16 -22.11 -19.01
N ARG A 191 11.68 -20.87 -18.82
CA ARG A 191 11.94 -19.77 -19.75
C ARG A 191 13.41 -19.37 -19.77
N ALA A 192 14.10 -19.37 -18.64
CA ALA A 192 15.54 -19.11 -18.59
C ALA A 192 16.34 -20.22 -19.30
N ALA A 193 15.94 -21.48 -19.12
CA ALA A 193 16.56 -22.64 -19.78
C ALA A 193 16.32 -22.62 -21.30
N LEU A 194 15.10 -22.28 -21.77
CA LEU A 194 14.82 -22.13 -23.21
C LEU A 194 15.63 -21.00 -23.85
N VAL A 195 15.89 -19.90 -23.11
CA VAL A 195 16.79 -18.83 -23.55
C VAL A 195 18.23 -19.33 -23.65
N GLU A 196 18.63 -20.26 -22.76
CA GLU A 196 19.93 -20.89 -22.83
C GLU A 196 20.13 -21.73 -24.08
N ASP A 197 19.17 -22.60 -24.39
CA ASP A 197 19.23 -23.48 -25.55
C ASP A 197 19.20 -22.71 -26.88
N GLU A 198 18.34 -21.67 -27.00
CA GLU A 198 18.24 -20.85 -28.22
C GLU A 198 19.46 -19.95 -28.45
N LEU A 199 20.18 -19.52 -27.39
CA LEU A 199 21.42 -18.75 -27.53
C LEU A 199 22.62 -19.64 -27.87
N ASP A 200 22.67 -20.87 -27.37
CA ASP A 200 23.70 -21.83 -27.75
C ASP A 200 23.56 -22.24 -29.23
N GLU A 201 22.31 -22.35 -29.75
CA GLU A 201 22.06 -22.57 -31.19
C GLU A 201 22.38 -21.32 -32.07
N ALA A 202 22.25 -20.10 -31.52
CA ALA A 202 22.55 -18.86 -32.24
C ALA A 202 24.05 -18.53 -32.33
N GLU A 203 24.90 -19.06 -31.44
CA GLU A 203 26.36 -18.89 -31.53
C GLU A 203 26.99 -19.73 -32.66
N GLU A 204 26.28 -20.74 -33.20
CA GLU A 204 26.73 -21.52 -34.37
C GLU A 204 26.31 -20.92 -35.72
N GLY A 205 25.51 -19.85 -35.74
CA GLY A 205 25.02 -19.16 -36.92
C GLY A 205 25.47 -17.71 -37.02
N ASP A 206 26.45 -17.46 -37.90
CA ASP A 206 26.87 -16.13 -38.33
C ASP A 206 25.66 -15.38 -38.96
N SER A 207 25.07 -14.40 -38.25
CA SER A 207 24.02 -13.55 -38.80
C SER A 207 24.11 -12.11 -38.30
N ASP A 208 24.81 -11.33 -39.10
CA ASP A 208 24.63 -9.88 -39.27
C ASP A 208 23.25 -9.60 -39.87
N ASP A 209 22.20 -9.50 -39.06
CA ASP A 209 20.96 -8.80 -39.43
C ASP A 209 20.08 -8.59 -38.18
N LEU A 210 20.31 -7.46 -37.51
CA LEU A 210 19.43 -6.92 -36.48
C LEU A 210 18.60 -5.78 -37.08
N GLU A 211 17.76 -6.07 -38.06
CA GLU A 211 16.71 -5.13 -38.44
C GLU A 211 15.46 -5.33 -37.59
N ALA A 212 14.99 -4.21 -37.06
CA ALA A 212 13.82 -4.10 -36.23
C ALA A 212 12.55 -4.51 -37.02
N ASP A 213 11.92 -5.59 -36.62
CA ASP A 213 10.54 -5.86 -37.00
C ASP A 213 9.65 -6.00 -35.77
N ASP A 214 8.48 -5.34 -35.80
CA ASP A 214 7.48 -5.27 -34.74
C ASP A 214 6.86 -6.65 -34.34
N GLY A 215 7.39 -7.75 -34.88
CA GLY A 215 7.01 -9.13 -34.60
C GLY A 215 7.78 -9.81 -33.45
N VAL A 216 8.77 -9.17 -32.80
CA VAL A 216 9.70 -9.75 -31.80
C VAL A 216 9.09 -9.85 -30.39
N SER A 217 7.78 -9.95 -30.28
CA SER A 217 7.06 -10.13 -29.02
C SER A 217 7.30 -11.50 -28.35
N ASP A 218 7.86 -12.46 -29.06
CA ASP A 218 7.94 -13.87 -28.65
C ASP A 218 9.34 -14.37 -28.23
N ALA A 219 10.39 -13.56 -28.34
CA ALA A 219 11.70 -13.99 -27.91
C ALA A 219 11.73 -14.28 -26.39
N PRO A 220 12.34 -15.39 -25.96
CA PRO A 220 12.36 -15.83 -24.55
C PRO A 220 12.85 -14.78 -23.58
N LEU A 221 13.87 -14.00 -23.96
CA LEU A 221 14.42 -12.92 -23.16
C LEU A 221 13.43 -11.76 -22.96
N VAL A 222 12.62 -11.45 -23.99
CA VAL A 222 11.55 -10.44 -23.90
C VAL A 222 10.48 -10.89 -22.92
N ARG A 223 10.08 -12.16 -22.98
CA ARG A 223 9.11 -12.75 -22.04
C ARG A 223 9.64 -12.74 -20.60
N LEU A 224 10.93 -13.08 -20.40
CA LEU A 224 11.58 -13.04 -19.11
C LEU A 224 11.54 -11.63 -18.49
N VAL A 225 11.99 -10.61 -19.22
CA VAL A 225 11.99 -9.22 -18.75
C VAL A 225 10.57 -8.75 -18.41
N ASN A 226 9.61 -9.02 -19.30
CA ASN A 226 8.22 -8.64 -19.09
C ASN A 226 7.61 -9.33 -17.87
N SER A 227 7.89 -10.63 -17.67
CA SER A 227 7.38 -11.37 -16.51
C SER A 227 7.93 -10.84 -15.18
N ILE A 228 9.21 -10.46 -15.14
CA ILE A 228 9.83 -9.86 -13.95
C ILE A 228 9.18 -8.51 -13.62
N ILE A 229 8.93 -7.66 -14.62
CA ILE A 229 8.29 -6.36 -14.41
C ILE A 229 6.85 -6.54 -13.90
N LEU A 230 6.09 -7.46 -14.49
CA LEU A 230 4.71 -7.75 -14.07
C LEU A 230 4.67 -8.32 -12.66
N GLN A 231 5.57 -9.26 -12.32
CA GLN A 231 5.70 -9.79 -10.98
C GLN A 231 6.01 -8.69 -9.95
N ALA A 232 6.96 -7.80 -10.26
CA ALA A 232 7.29 -6.68 -9.40
C ALA A 232 6.06 -5.79 -9.12
N ALA A 233 5.24 -5.54 -10.14
CA ALA A 233 4.00 -4.76 -10.00
C ALA A 233 2.93 -5.50 -9.18
N GLU A 234 2.78 -6.81 -9.35
CA GLU A 234 1.84 -7.65 -8.59
C GLU A 234 2.23 -7.74 -7.11
N ASP A 235 3.52 -7.90 -6.82
CA ASP A 235 4.07 -7.94 -5.47
C ASP A 235 4.07 -6.56 -4.79
N GLY A 236 3.67 -5.50 -5.51
CA GLY A 236 3.59 -4.14 -5.01
C GLY A 236 4.96 -3.52 -4.74
N ALA A 237 5.98 -3.94 -5.49
CA ALA A 237 7.31 -3.37 -5.39
C ALA A 237 7.31 -1.89 -5.79
N SER A 238 8.04 -1.06 -5.05
CA SER A 238 8.30 0.33 -5.42
C SER A 238 9.43 0.47 -6.42
N ASP A 239 10.46 -0.39 -6.31
CA ASP A 239 11.62 -0.38 -7.16
C ASP A 239 12.02 -1.83 -7.52
N LEU A 240 12.51 -2.01 -8.74
CA LEU A 240 13.07 -3.23 -9.28
C LEU A 240 14.51 -2.96 -9.67
N HIS A 241 15.42 -3.77 -9.15
CA HIS A 241 16.86 -3.64 -9.37
C HIS A 241 17.38 -4.83 -10.17
N PHE A 242 18.19 -4.56 -11.17
CA PHE A 242 19.01 -5.53 -11.88
C PHE A 242 20.48 -5.18 -11.59
N ASP A 243 21.10 -5.93 -10.69
CA ASP A 243 22.42 -5.64 -10.19
C ASP A 243 23.43 -6.67 -10.72
N PRO A 244 24.33 -6.28 -11.64
CA PRO A 244 25.35 -7.18 -12.14
C PRO A 244 26.35 -7.52 -11.02
N GLN A 245 26.63 -8.81 -10.87
CA GLN A 245 27.63 -9.36 -9.95
C GLN A 245 28.62 -10.27 -10.71
N ASP A 246 29.60 -10.84 -9.98
CA ASP A 246 30.67 -11.65 -10.59
C ASP A 246 30.14 -12.86 -11.37
N ASP A 247 29.09 -13.51 -10.87
CA ASP A 247 28.54 -14.77 -11.38
C ASP A 247 27.16 -14.63 -12.02
N ALA A 248 26.40 -13.59 -11.70
CA ALA A 248 25.02 -13.45 -12.11
C ALA A 248 24.56 -11.98 -12.18
N LEU A 249 23.45 -11.75 -12.87
CA LEU A 249 22.63 -10.55 -12.75
C LEU A 249 21.57 -10.81 -11.66
N VAL A 250 21.72 -10.17 -10.51
CA VAL A 250 20.82 -10.35 -9.38
C VAL A 250 19.61 -9.42 -9.51
N VAL A 251 18.42 -10.00 -9.49
CA VAL A 251 17.16 -9.26 -9.52
C VAL A 251 16.63 -9.10 -8.10
N ARG A 252 16.42 -7.85 -7.68
CA ARG A 252 15.91 -7.52 -6.35
C ARG A 252 14.70 -6.61 -6.45
N LEU A 253 13.69 -6.89 -5.64
CA LEU A 253 12.48 -6.06 -5.48
C LEU A 253 12.55 -5.28 -4.18
N ARG A 254 12.20 -4.00 -4.21
CA ARG A 254 11.97 -3.21 -3.01
C ARG A 254 10.49 -3.25 -2.66
N ILE A 255 10.13 -4.06 -1.68
CA ILE A 255 8.77 -4.20 -1.18
C ILE A 255 8.71 -3.60 0.22
N ASP A 256 7.76 -2.70 0.44
CA ASP A 256 7.59 -1.97 1.72
C ASP A 256 8.88 -1.35 2.27
N GLY A 257 9.75 -0.84 1.35
CA GLY A 257 11.00 -0.16 1.68
C GLY A 257 12.22 -1.08 1.86
N VAL A 258 12.06 -2.41 1.84
CA VAL A 258 13.13 -3.39 2.00
C VAL A 258 13.42 -4.11 0.69
N LEU A 259 14.70 -4.32 0.39
CA LEU A 259 15.15 -5.07 -0.79
C LEU A 259 15.11 -6.58 -0.51
N HIS A 260 14.51 -7.33 -1.44
CA HIS A 260 14.43 -8.78 -1.43
C HIS A 260 14.99 -9.32 -2.74
N GLU A 261 15.93 -10.27 -2.66
CA GLU A 261 16.39 -11.00 -3.83
C GLU A 261 15.30 -11.98 -4.28
N VAL A 262 14.93 -11.93 -5.56
CA VAL A 262 13.86 -12.77 -6.12
C VAL A 262 14.36 -13.72 -7.18
N GLN A 263 15.43 -13.36 -7.91
CA GLN A 263 15.96 -14.18 -8.99
C GLN A 263 17.44 -13.90 -9.24
N ARG A 264 18.17 -14.91 -9.70
CA ARG A 264 19.50 -14.79 -10.28
C ARG A 264 19.44 -15.20 -11.74
N ILE A 265 19.88 -14.33 -12.62
CA ILE A 265 19.96 -14.56 -14.06
C ILE A 265 21.43 -14.83 -14.40
N PRO A 266 21.77 -15.87 -15.18
CA PRO A 266 23.16 -16.15 -15.59
C PRO A 266 23.84 -14.90 -16.19
N LYS A 267 25.13 -14.67 -15.84
CA LYS A 267 25.89 -13.47 -16.25
C LYS A 267 25.89 -13.26 -17.77
N ARG A 268 25.91 -14.34 -18.55
CA ARG A 268 25.88 -14.29 -20.03
C ARG A 268 24.62 -13.62 -20.60
N LEU A 269 23.49 -13.68 -19.89
CA LEU A 269 22.23 -13.06 -20.30
C LEU A 269 22.13 -11.59 -19.88
N ALA A 270 22.98 -11.11 -18.97
CA ALA A 270 22.94 -9.76 -18.44
C ALA A 270 22.98 -8.66 -19.53
N PRO A 271 23.86 -8.73 -20.56
CA PRO A 271 23.88 -7.72 -21.62
C PRO A 271 22.58 -7.66 -22.42
N GLY A 272 21.96 -8.82 -22.70
CA GLY A 272 20.70 -8.91 -23.42
C GLY A 272 19.53 -8.32 -22.62
N VAL A 273 19.46 -8.64 -21.31
CA VAL A 273 18.46 -8.08 -20.38
C VAL A 273 18.58 -6.55 -20.34
N THR A 274 19.80 -6.04 -20.15
CA THR A 274 20.05 -4.59 -20.09
C THR A 274 19.70 -3.90 -21.42
N THR A 275 20.08 -4.49 -22.56
CA THR A 275 19.72 -3.97 -23.88
C THR A 275 18.21 -3.90 -24.04
N ARG A 276 17.47 -4.95 -23.66
CA ARG A 276 16.00 -4.96 -23.72
C ARG A 276 15.39 -3.87 -22.85
N LEU A 277 15.89 -3.68 -21.63
CA LEU A 277 15.44 -2.61 -20.72
C LEU A 277 15.69 -1.22 -21.30
N LYS A 278 16.86 -1.00 -21.94
CA LYS A 278 17.18 0.25 -22.65
C LYS A 278 16.22 0.50 -23.83
N VAL A 279 15.94 -0.51 -24.64
CA VAL A 279 14.95 -0.41 -25.73
C VAL A 279 13.59 0.00 -25.20
N LEU A 280 13.09 -0.66 -24.15
CA LEU A 280 11.82 -0.32 -23.52
C LEU A 280 11.79 1.11 -22.99
N ALA A 281 12.91 1.59 -22.43
CA ALA A 281 13.05 2.94 -21.88
C ALA A 281 13.43 4.00 -22.93
N LYS A 282 13.59 3.62 -24.21
CA LYS A 282 14.03 4.46 -25.33
C LYS A 282 15.39 5.13 -25.07
N LEU A 283 16.32 4.37 -24.50
CA LEU A 283 17.69 4.76 -24.21
C LEU A 283 18.65 4.32 -25.32
N ASP A 284 19.84 4.93 -25.36
CA ASP A 284 20.89 4.55 -26.28
C ASP A 284 21.52 3.20 -25.88
N ILE A 285 21.33 2.17 -26.71
CA ILE A 285 21.85 0.82 -26.50
C ILE A 285 23.36 0.71 -26.74
N ALA A 286 23.93 1.60 -27.54
CA ALA A 286 25.35 1.61 -27.87
C ALA A 286 26.20 2.28 -26.79
N GLU A 287 25.67 3.24 -26.06
CA GLU A 287 26.39 3.94 -24.99
C GLU A 287 26.28 3.16 -23.68
N ARG A 288 27.41 2.61 -23.20
CA ARG A 288 27.49 1.79 -21.98
C ARG A 288 28.40 2.39 -20.89
N ARG A 289 28.96 3.57 -21.13
CA ARG A 289 29.96 4.21 -20.26
C ARG A 289 29.41 5.38 -19.46
N LYS A 290 28.18 5.81 -19.77
CA LYS A 290 27.54 6.97 -19.15
C LYS A 290 26.21 6.58 -18.53
N PRO A 291 25.82 7.22 -17.40
CA PRO A 291 24.48 7.10 -16.87
C PRO A 291 23.42 7.54 -17.88
N GLN A 292 22.29 6.84 -17.90
CA GLN A 292 21.15 7.16 -18.75
C GLN A 292 19.86 7.07 -17.95
N ASP A 293 18.96 8.02 -18.17
CA ASP A 293 17.63 8.05 -17.57
C ASP A 293 16.56 7.97 -18.65
N GLY A 294 15.58 7.11 -18.43
CA GLY A 294 14.47 6.88 -19.35
C GLY A 294 13.15 6.62 -18.65
N ARG A 295 12.12 6.36 -19.47
CA ARG A 295 10.77 6.12 -18.97
C ARG A 295 10.04 5.09 -19.82
N ILE A 296 9.30 4.19 -19.16
CA ILE A 296 8.47 3.17 -19.79
C ILE A 296 7.05 3.40 -19.33
N SER A 297 6.10 3.42 -20.27
CA SER A 297 4.67 3.43 -19.96
C SER A 297 4.09 2.09 -20.40
N LEU A 298 3.67 1.26 -19.46
CA LEU A 298 3.08 -0.04 -19.71
C LEU A 298 1.61 -0.05 -19.36
N ASN A 299 0.79 -0.45 -20.32
CA ASN A 299 -0.62 -0.71 -20.09
C ASN A 299 -0.80 -2.22 -19.89
N ALA A 300 -0.75 -2.67 -18.65
CA ALA A 300 -0.97 -4.07 -18.28
C ALA A 300 -2.48 -4.37 -18.29
N LYS A 301 -3.11 -4.44 -19.47
CA LYS A 301 -4.56 -4.65 -19.66
C LYS A 301 -5.05 -5.90 -18.94
N ALA A 302 -4.25 -6.97 -18.91
CA ALA A 302 -4.59 -8.23 -18.24
C ALA A 302 -4.71 -8.07 -16.71
N ALA A 303 -4.00 -7.09 -16.11
CA ALA A 303 -4.03 -6.78 -14.68
C ALA A 303 -4.84 -5.51 -14.34
N GLY A 304 -5.43 -4.83 -15.33
CA GLY A 304 -6.15 -3.56 -15.14
C GLY A 304 -5.29 -2.41 -14.61
N ARG A 305 -3.96 -2.47 -14.80
CA ARG A 305 -2.99 -1.51 -14.23
C ARG A 305 -2.31 -0.68 -15.30
N LEU A 306 -2.18 0.62 -15.03
CA LEU A 306 -1.38 1.55 -15.82
C LEU A 306 -0.09 1.83 -15.05
N LEU A 307 1.01 1.25 -15.50
CA LEU A 307 2.32 1.42 -14.89
C LEU A 307 3.11 2.50 -15.62
N ASP A 308 3.66 3.42 -14.86
CA ASP A 308 4.64 4.40 -15.29
C ASP A 308 5.97 4.07 -14.60
N ILE A 309 6.98 3.73 -15.36
CA ILE A 309 8.24 3.21 -14.84
C ILE A 309 9.36 4.17 -15.22
N ARG A 310 10.07 4.69 -14.23
CA ARG A 310 11.30 5.45 -14.44
C ARG A 310 12.48 4.50 -14.38
N VAL A 311 13.35 4.59 -15.37
CA VAL A 311 14.49 3.69 -15.52
C VAL A 311 15.78 4.52 -15.44
N ALA A 312 16.68 4.13 -14.54
CA ALA A 312 18.03 4.65 -14.46
C ALA A 312 19.01 3.51 -14.75
N VAL A 313 19.91 3.73 -15.71
CA VAL A 313 20.99 2.80 -16.06
C VAL A 313 22.31 3.42 -15.64
N LEU A 314 23.11 2.66 -14.89
CA LEU A 314 24.38 3.12 -14.35
C LEU A 314 25.49 2.13 -14.74
N PRO A 315 26.61 2.60 -15.36
CA PRO A 315 27.78 1.76 -15.58
C PRO A 315 28.43 1.39 -14.25
N THR A 316 28.62 0.10 -14.01
CA THR A 316 29.35 -0.43 -12.83
C THR A 316 30.56 -1.23 -13.30
N VAL A 317 31.39 -1.69 -12.36
CA VAL A 317 32.59 -2.50 -12.67
C VAL A 317 32.20 -3.83 -13.32
N GLU A 318 31.06 -4.43 -12.87
CA GLU A 318 30.60 -5.73 -13.34
C GLU A 318 29.64 -5.67 -14.54
N GLY A 319 29.34 -4.47 -15.04
CA GLY A 319 28.41 -4.24 -16.14
C GLY A 319 27.47 -3.08 -15.86
N GLU A 320 26.37 -2.99 -16.59
CA GLU A 320 25.39 -1.94 -16.39
C GLU A 320 24.33 -2.37 -15.37
N GLY A 321 24.25 -1.67 -14.24
CA GLY A 321 23.17 -1.81 -13.28
C GLY A 321 21.93 -1.03 -13.73
N VAL A 322 20.74 -1.60 -13.57
CA VAL A 322 19.48 -0.95 -13.92
C VAL A 322 18.56 -0.88 -12.72
N VAL A 323 18.04 0.31 -12.44
CA VAL A 323 17.03 0.53 -11.39
C VAL A 323 15.76 1.07 -12.05
N MET A 324 14.65 0.41 -11.77
CA MET A 324 13.34 0.77 -12.29
C MET A 324 12.42 1.12 -11.13
N ARG A 325 11.93 2.36 -11.07
CA ARG A 325 10.90 2.78 -10.12
C ARG A 325 9.53 2.61 -10.72
N LEU A 326 8.70 1.80 -10.07
CA LEU A 326 7.36 1.47 -10.53
C LEU A 326 6.33 2.41 -9.89
N LEU A 327 5.57 3.11 -10.72
CA LEU A 327 4.47 3.98 -10.32
C LEU A 327 3.16 3.43 -10.89
N ASP A 328 2.28 2.98 -10.02
CA ASP A 328 0.95 2.48 -10.40
C ASP A 328 -0.05 3.65 -10.42
N LYS A 329 -0.34 4.17 -11.61
CA LYS A 329 -1.26 5.30 -11.82
C LYS A 329 -2.74 4.90 -11.70
N SER A 330 -3.06 3.63 -11.58
CA SER A 330 -4.43 3.16 -11.35
C SER A 330 -4.87 3.32 -9.90
N LYS A 331 -3.92 3.50 -8.98
CA LYS A 331 -4.20 3.72 -7.56
C LYS A 331 -4.64 5.15 -7.32
N ARG A 332 -5.72 5.32 -6.53
CA ARG A 332 -6.14 6.64 -6.04
C ARG A 332 -5.22 7.12 -4.91
N ALA A 333 -5.14 8.41 -4.72
CA ALA A 333 -4.55 8.97 -3.51
C ALA A 333 -5.35 8.51 -2.27
N PRO A 334 -4.69 8.11 -1.17
CA PRO A 334 -5.38 7.74 0.05
C PRO A 334 -6.06 8.96 0.68
N THR A 335 -7.13 8.70 1.44
CA THR A 335 -7.81 9.71 2.26
C THR A 335 -7.05 9.94 3.58
N LEU A 336 -7.38 11.02 4.30
CA LEU A 336 -6.77 11.28 5.62
C LEU A 336 -6.99 10.13 6.61
N THR A 337 -8.14 9.46 6.55
CA THR A 337 -8.44 8.30 7.40
C THR A 337 -7.56 7.09 7.12
N GLU A 338 -7.09 6.93 5.89
CA GLU A 338 -6.23 5.81 5.47
C GLU A 338 -4.75 6.02 5.81
N LEU A 339 -4.34 7.24 6.17
CA LEU A 339 -2.95 7.55 6.52
C LEU A 339 -2.51 6.90 7.85
N GLY A 340 -3.46 6.61 8.75
CA GLY A 340 -3.18 6.06 10.07
C GLY A 340 -2.82 7.11 11.12
N LEU A 341 -3.30 8.35 10.95
CA LEU A 341 -3.31 9.37 12.00
C LEU A 341 -4.21 8.91 13.15
N SER A 342 -3.85 9.20 14.39
CA SER A 342 -4.78 9.04 15.51
C SER A 342 -5.98 9.98 15.34
N ASP A 343 -7.13 9.66 15.90
CA ASP A 343 -8.33 10.50 15.76
C ASP A 343 -8.10 11.93 16.27
N GLU A 344 -7.37 12.08 17.37
CA GLU A 344 -6.97 13.37 17.92
C GLU A 344 -6.09 14.16 16.92
N MET A 345 -5.03 13.52 16.41
CA MET A 345 -4.11 14.16 15.47
C MET A 345 -4.80 14.47 14.14
N ARG A 346 -5.69 13.60 13.68
CA ARG A 346 -6.49 13.84 12.47
C ARG A 346 -7.38 15.06 12.61
N ALA A 347 -8.09 15.20 13.73
CA ALA A 347 -8.91 16.36 14.00
C ALA A 347 -8.10 17.67 14.02
N GLN A 348 -6.91 17.66 14.66
CA GLN A 348 -5.98 18.80 14.64
C GLN A 348 -5.50 19.09 13.21
N PHE A 349 -5.15 18.07 12.43
CA PHE A 349 -4.69 18.23 11.06
C PHE A 349 -5.80 18.79 10.15
N GLU A 350 -7.04 18.32 10.30
CA GLU A 350 -8.22 18.86 9.58
C GLU A 350 -8.49 20.33 9.94
N GLU A 351 -8.29 20.73 11.20
CA GLU A 351 -8.39 22.13 11.61
C GLU A 351 -7.32 22.99 10.95
N ILE A 352 -6.07 22.49 10.88
CA ILE A 352 -4.95 23.20 10.26
C ILE A 352 -5.19 23.44 8.78
N ILE A 353 -5.65 22.44 8.02
CA ILE A 353 -5.88 22.57 6.56
C ILE A 353 -7.12 23.41 6.22
N ARG A 354 -7.96 23.73 7.19
CA ARG A 354 -9.12 24.64 7.00
C ARG A 354 -8.76 26.11 7.18
N LYS A 355 -7.52 26.42 7.64
CA LYS A 355 -7.08 27.81 7.77
C LYS A 355 -6.96 28.46 6.40
N PRO A 356 -7.35 29.74 6.27
CA PRO A 356 -7.31 30.42 4.98
C PRO A 356 -5.88 30.76 4.55
N THR A 357 -4.96 30.90 5.48
CA THR A 357 -3.57 31.34 5.22
C THR A 357 -2.59 30.62 6.13
N GLY A 358 -1.32 30.59 5.74
CA GLY A 358 -0.25 30.00 6.51
C GLY A 358 0.48 28.90 5.74
N ALA A 359 1.47 28.27 6.37
CA ALA A 359 2.25 27.19 5.77
C ALA A 359 2.16 25.91 6.59
N LEU A 360 1.75 24.82 5.96
CA LEU A 360 1.84 23.46 6.49
C LEU A 360 3.02 22.74 5.83
N LEU A 361 3.98 22.34 6.64
CA LEU A 361 5.18 21.65 6.19
C LEU A 361 5.12 20.16 6.57
N VAL A 362 5.29 19.28 5.61
CA VAL A 362 5.41 17.84 5.86
C VAL A 362 6.88 17.46 5.72
N THR A 363 7.46 16.88 6.77
CA THR A 363 8.89 16.58 6.79
C THR A 363 9.20 15.11 7.05
N GLY A 364 10.38 14.68 6.61
CA GLY A 364 10.86 13.32 6.74
C GLY A 364 11.82 12.93 5.61
N PRO A 365 12.48 11.76 5.70
CA PRO A 365 13.38 11.27 4.65
C PRO A 365 12.62 10.93 3.37
N THR A 366 13.37 10.61 2.31
CA THR A 366 12.80 10.08 1.08
C THR A 366 12.06 8.77 1.36
N GLY A 367 10.87 8.62 0.79
CA GLY A 367 10.04 7.42 0.99
C GLY A 367 9.24 7.40 2.31
N SER A 368 9.22 8.49 3.09
CA SER A 368 8.39 8.57 4.31
C SER A 368 6.91 8.84 4.05
N GLY A 369 6.48 9.00 2.79
CA GLY A 369 5.09 9.21 2.42
C GLY A 369 4.63 10.67 2.41
N LYS A 370 5.54 11.66 2.41
CA LYS A 370 5.21 13.09 2.44
C LYS A 370 4.21 13.52 1.37
N SER A 371 4.52 13.19 0.11
CA SER A 371 3.63 13.53 -1.02
C SER A 371 2.25 12.89 -0.86
N THR A 372 2.19 11.65 -0.37
CA THR A 372 0.94 10.93 -0.09
C THR A 372 0.06 11.69 0.92
N THR A 373 0.67 12.20 1.98
CA THR A 373 -0.02 13.02 3.00
C THR A 373 -0.48 14.35 2.42
N LEU A 374 0.34 15.02 1.61
CA LEU A 374 -0.07 16.25 0.92
C LEU A 374 -1.22 16.00 -0.06
N TYR A 375 -1.20 14.91 -0.83
CA TYR A 375 -2.32 14.56 -1.70
C TYR A 375 -3.61 14.26 -0.93
N ALA A 376 -3.51 13.60 0.23
CA ALA A 376 -4.66 13.39 1.09
C ALA A 376 -5.24 14.73 1.61
N ALA A 377 -4.37 15.66 2.02
CA ALA A 377 -4.78 17.01 2.42
C ALA A 377 -5.44 17.78 1.27
N LEU A 378 -4.82 17.77 0.08
CA LEU A 378 -5.38 18.42 -1.12
C LEU A 378 -6.74 17.84 -1.52
N THR A 379 -6.92 16.52 -1.40
CA THR A 379 -8.20 15.87 -1.70
C THR A 379 -9.30 16.33 -0.73
N GLU A 380 -8.98 16.50 0.56
CA GLU A 380 -9.90 17.01 1.58
C GLU A 380 -10.26 18.49 1.38
N MET A 381 -9.28 19.29 0.92
CA MET A 381 -9.46 20.74 0.66
C MET A 381 -10.15 21.01 -0.67
N ASN A 382 -10.17 20.06 -1.60
CA ASN A 382 -10.63 20.25 -2.96
C ASN A 382 -12.15 20.49 -3.03
N ARG A 383 -12.53 21.74 -3.24
CA ARG A 383 -13.90 22.21 -3.39
C ARG A 383 -13.99 23.16 -4.58
N PRO A 384 -15.16 23.28 -5.24
CA PRO A 384 -15.31 24.16 -6.41
C PRO A 384 -14.99 25.64 -6.15
N GLU A 385 -15.10 26.08 -4.89
CA GLU A 385 -14.90 27.46 -4.46
C GLU A 385 -13.41 27.78 -4.16
N ILE A 386 -12.51 26.78 -4.20
CA ILE A 386 -11.10 26.94 -3.84
C ILE A 386 -10.22 26.65 -5.06
N ASN A 387 -9.42 27.64 -5.45
CA ASN A 387 -8.43 27.46 -6.52
C ASN A 387 -7.13 26.88 -5.97
N ILE A 388 -6.90 25.59 -6.22
CA ILE A 388 -5.72 24.86 -5.78
C ILE A 388 -4.76 24.70 -6.95
N ILE A 389 -3.53 25.22 -6.79
CA ILE A 389 -2.46 25.09 -7.80
C ILE A 389 -1.24 24.41 -7.18
N THR A 390 -0.72 23.40 -7.88
CA THR A 390 0.47 22.68 -7.42
C THR A 390 1.64 22.85 -8.38
N VAL A 391 2.87 22.76 -7.87
CA VAL A 391 4.10 22.59 -8.66
C VAL A 391 4.91 21.44 -8.12
N GLU A 392 5.23 20.47 -8.98
CA GLU A 392 5.71 19.12 -8.60
C GLU A 392 6.84 18.63 -9.51
N ASP A 393 7.70 17.75 -8.99
CA ASP A 393 8.81 17.13 -9.76
C ASP A 393 8.90 15.61 -9.49
N PRO A 394 8.11 14.82 -10.24
CA PRO A 394 6.97 15.18 -11.09
C PRO A 394 5.62 15.02 -10.35
N VAL A 395 4.51 15.25 -11.08
CA VAL A 395 3.16 14.90 -10.63
C VAL A 395 3.03 13.38 -10.51
N GLU A 396 2.79 12.88 -9.29
CA GLU A 396 2.66 11.44 -9.00
C GLU A 396 1.23 10.92 -9.25
N TYR A 397 0.21 11.67 -8.83
CA TYR A 397 -1.21 11.38 -9.05
C TYR A 397 -1.91 12.57 -9.67
N ARG A 398 -2.78 12.32 -10.64
CA ARG A 398 -3.65 13.36 -11.18
C ARG A 398 -4.89 13.46 -10.31
N LEU A 399 -5.12 14.63 -9.75
CA LEU A 399 -6.31 14.95 -8.98
C LEU A 399 -7.24 15.81 -9.83
N ALA A 400 -8.49 15.35 -9.98
CA ALA A 400 -9.49 16.14 -10.67
C ALA A 400 -9.80 17.42 -9.86
N GLY A 401 -10.00 18.55 -10.54
CA GLY A 401 -10.29 19.83 -9.89
C GLY A 401 -9.08 20.65 -9.47
N LEU A 402 -7.85 20.14 -9.61
CA LEU A 402 -6.61 20.85 -9.29
C LEU A 402 -5.85 21.26 -10.56
N ASN A 403 -5.18 22.38 -10.48
CA ASN A 403 -4.23 22.85 -11.50
C ASN A 403 -2.80 22.38 -11.16
N GLN A 404 -2.39 21.23 -11.69
CA GLN A 404 -1.10 20.62 -11.37
C GLN A 404 -0.05 20.95 -12.43
N ILE A 405 1.04 21.61 -12.02
CA ILE A 405 2.16 22.01 -12.87
C ILE A 405 3.33 21.06 -12.60
N GLN A 406 3.86 20.47 -13.66
CA GLN A 406 5.09 19.66 -13.56
C GLN A 406 6.31 20.49 -13.95
N VAL A 407 7.35 20.47 -13.11
CA VAL A 407 8.64 21.08 -13.36
C VAL A 407 9.24 20.57 -14.67
N ASN A 408 9.78 21.49 -15.47
CA ASN A 408 10.48 21.18 -16.72
C ASN A 408 11.72 22.07 -16.86
N PRO A 409 12.88 21.69 -16.33
CA PRO A 409 14.09 22.50 -16.37
C PRO A 409 14.56 22.84 -17.78
N LYS A 410 14.30 21.95 -18.76
CA LYS A 410 14.64 22.20 -20.17
C LYS A 410 13.87 23.38 -20.76
N ALA A 411 12.66 23.63 -20.28
CA ALA A 411 11.83 24.77 -20.68
C ALA A 411 11.99 25.98 -19.72
N GLY A 412 12.91 25.93 -18.75
CA GLY A 412 13.07 26.97 -17.74
C GLY A 412 11.98 26.99 -16.64
N LEU A 413 11.10 25.97 -16.61
CA LEU A 413 10.04 25.86 -15.63
C LEU A 413 10.57 25.17 -14.37
N THR A 414 11.02 25.97 -13.39
CA THR A 414 11.53 25.54 -12.08
C THR A 414 10.48 25.76 -10.99
N PHE A 415 10.71 25.27 -9.77
CA PHE A 415 9.84 25.57 -8.62
C PHE A 415 9.68 27.08 -8.41
N ALA A 416 10.77 27.82 -8.33
CA ALA A 416 10.76 29.26 -8.10
C ALA A 416 10.08 30.04 -9.24
N SER A 417 10.38 29.72 -10.53
CA SER A 417 9.75 30.40 -11.66
C SER A 417 8.25 30.12 -11.76
N SER A 418 7.85 28.87 -11.47
CA SER A 418 6.45 28.47 -11.42
C SER A 418 5.69 29.21 -10.32
N LEU A 419 6.24 29.26 -9.08
CA LEU A 419 5.61 29.96 -7.95
C LEU A 419 5.34 31.43 -8.26
N ARG A 420 6.30 32.16 -8.84
CA ARG A 420 6.09 33.55 -9.23
C ARG A 420 4.93 33.74 -10.22
N SER A 421 4.70 32.76 -11.08
CA SER A 421 3.58 32.79 -12.03
C SER A 421 2.27 32.39 -11.36
N ILE A 422 2.29 31.38 -10.49
CA ILE A 422 1.13 30.89 -9.75
C ILE A 422 0.52 32.00 -8.87
N LEU A 423 1.38 32.77 -8.18
CA LEU A 423 0.94 33.90 -7.33
C LEU A 423 0.18 35.02 -8.09
N ARG A 424 0.21 35.01 -9.43
CA ARG A 424 -0.57 35.91 -10.27
C ARG A 424 -1.79 35.26 -10.91
N SER A 425 -2.09 34.02 -10.51
CA SER A 425 -3.17 33.19 -11.09
C SER A 425 -4.32 32.98 -10.10
N ASP A 426 -4.47 33.91 -9.15
CA ASP A 426 -5.53 33.90 -8.12
C ASP A 426 -5.67 32.57 -7.36
N PRO A 427 -4.59 32.05 -6.75
CA PRO A 427 -4.62 30.82 -6.00
C PRO A 427 -5.10 31.07 -4.55
N ASP A 428 -5.91 30.18 -4.01
CA ASP A 428 -6.20 30.13 -2.58
C ASP A 428 -5.21 29.21 -1.86
N VAL A 429 -4.89 28.05 -2.50
CA VAL A 429 -4.00 27.03 -1.95
C VAL A 429 -2.88 26.72 -2.93
N LEU A 430 -1.67 26.73 -2.42
CA LEU A 430 -0.46 26.41 -3.15
C LEU A 430 0.16 25.12 -2.61
N MET A 431 0.51 24.17 -3.48
CA MET A 431 1.36 23.06 -3.08
C MET A 431 2.68 23.10 -3.83
N VAL A 432 3.77 23.20 -3.10
CA VAL A 432 5.14 23.12 -3.61
C VAL A 432 5.68 21.74 -3.25
N GLY A 433 5.92 20.90 -4.23
CA GLY A 433 6.31 19.51 -4.04
C GLY A 433 7.42 19.35 -3.01
N GLU A 434 8.45 20.18 -3.10
CA GLU A 434 9.51 20.27 -2.08
C GLU A 434 10.23 21.62 -2.13
N ILE A 435 10.78 22.03 -1.00
CA ILE A 435 11.66 23.20 -0.87
C ILE A 435 13.11 22.71 -0.78
N ARG A 436 13.91 22.97 -1.83
CA ARG A 436 15.33 22.60 -1.88
C ARG A 436 16.29 23.78 -1.86
N ASP A 437 15.83 24.95 -2.28
CA ASP A 437 16.65 26.14 -2.46
C ASP A 437 16.08 27.35 -1.74
N VAL A 438 16.96 28.34 -1.53
CA VAL A 438 16.66 29.58 -0.81
C VAL A 438 15.53 30.37 -1.46
N GLU A 439 15.51 30.41 -2.81
CA GLU A 439 14.54 31.21 -3.57
C GLU A 439 13.13 30.64 -3.44
N THR A 440 12.99 29.33 -3.60
CA THR A 440 11.72 28.62 -3.41
C THR A 440 11.23 28.76 -1.97
N ALA A 441 12.14 28.66 -0.96
CA ALA A 441 11.80 28.84 0.44
C ALA A 441 11.21 30.22 0.73
N LYS A 442 11.89 31.28 0.28
CA LYS A 442 11.45 32.67 0.50
C LYS A 442 10.08 32.93 -0.12
N ILE A 443 9.93 32.59 -1.41
CA ILE A 443 8.65 32.81 -2.11
C ILE A 443 7.49 32.03 -1.42
N SER A 444 7.74 30.79 -0.99
CA SER A 444 6.70 29.97 -0.31
C SER A 444 6.27 30.59 1.02
N ILE A 445 7.21 31.06 1.83
CA ILE A 445 6.92 31.67 3.13
C ILE A 445 6.26 33.04 2.97
N GLU A 446 6.72 33.88 2.03
CA GLU A 446 6.07 35.16 1.69
C GLU A 446 4.64 34.96 1.18
N ALA A 447 4.40 33.94 0.35
CA ALA A 447 3.06 33.59 -0.11
C ALA A 447 2.11 33.25 1.06
N ALA A 448 2.59 32.49 2.05
CA ALA A 448 1.83 32.13 3.24
C ALA A 448 1.43 33.36 4.09
N LEU A 449 2.24 34.41 4.08
CA LEU A 449 1.96 35.67 4.77
C LEU A 449 1.04 36.61 3.99
N THR A 450 1.02 36.46 2.65
CA THR A 450 0.26 37.35 1.76
C THR A 450 -1.13 36.83 1.38
N GLY A 451 -1.69 35.93 2.14
CA GLY A 451 -3.08 35.50 2.01
C GLY A 451 -3.31 34.11 1.41
N HIS A 452 -2.26 33.31 1.22
CA HIS A 452 -2.38 31.98 0.65
C HIS A 452 -2.13 30.87 1.69
N PHE A 453 -2.75 29.70 1.52
CA PHE A 453 -2.39 28.51 2.28
C PHE A 453 -1.37 27.68 1.50
N VAL A 454 -0.16 27.52 2.05
CA VAL A 454 0.97 26.87 1.39
C VAL A 454 1.23 25.50 1.99
N LEU A 455 1.22 24.48 1.14
CA LEU A 455 1.60 23.12 1.48
C LEU A 455 2.97 22.81 0.87
N SER A 456 3.91 22.28 1.65
CA SER A 456 5.21 21.90 1.10
C SER A 456 5.89 20.79 1.89
N THR A 457 7.02 20.28 1.32
CA THR A 457 7.84 19.29 2.02
C THR A 457 9.26 19.79 2.28
N LEU A 458 9.83 19.30 3.39
CA LEU A 458 11.24 19.46 3.74
C LEU A 458 11.87 18.10 4.07
N HIS A 459 13.20 18.07 4.03
CA HIS A 459 13.98 16.87 4.42
C HIS A 459 14.62 17.09 5.79
N THR A 460 13.81 17.11 6.85
CA THR A 460 14.29 17.11 8.24
C THR A 460 13.78 15.87 8.98
N ASN A 461 14.42 15.53 10.09
CA ASN A 461 14.15 14.29 10.81
C ASN A 461 12.99 14.38 11.79
N ASP A 462 12.69 15.58 12.27
CA ASP A 462 11.64 15.90 13.23
C ASP A 462 10.99 17.25 12.87
N ALA A 463 9.89 17.58 13.55
CA ALA A 463 9.14 18.80 13.28
C ALA A 463 9.88 20.08 13.72
N PRO A 464 10.52 20.17 14.90
CA PRO A 464 11.29 21.34 15.30
C PRO A 464 12.41 21.70 14.33
N SER A 465 13.14 20.71 13.81
CA SER A 465 14.22 20.90 12.84
C SER A 465 13.78 21.58 11.54
N ALA A 466 12.50 21.54 11.19
CA ALA A 466 12.01 22.19 9.99
C ALA A 466 12.12 23.72 10.07
N LEU A 467 11.86 24.31 11.26
CA LEU A 467 12.00 25.75 11.46
C LEU A 467 13.47 26.18 11.37
N THR A 468 14.36 25.44 12.02
CA THR A 468 15.80 25.68 11.92
C THR A 468 16.28 25.58 10.47
N ARG A 469 15.77 24.58 9.73
CA ARG A 469 16.14 24.37 8.32
C ARG A 469 15.73 25.53 7.42
N LEU A 470 14.54 26.10 7.60
CA LEU A 470 14.13 27.30 6.86
C LEU A 470 15.04 28.48 7.14
N ASN A 471 15.44 28.67 8.42
CA ASN A 471 16.37 29.73 8.81
C ASN A 471 17.76 29.53 8.16
N GLU A 472 18.29 28.30 8.17
CA GLU A 472 19.54 27.93 7.45
C GLU A 472 19.45 28.20 5.94
N MET A 473 18.27 28.03 5.36
CA MET A 473 18.01 28.35 3.96
C MET A 473 17.85 29.87 3.72
N GLY A 474 18.11 30.72 4.70
CA GLY A 474 18.08 32.16 4.58
C GLY A 474 16.69 32.79 4.56
N VAL A 475 15.68 32.10 5.09
CA VAL A 475 14.38 32.70 5.42
C VAL A 475 14.54 33.43 6.75
N GLU A 476 14.06 34.67 6.81
CA GLU A 476 14.13 35.45 8.04
C GLU A 476 13.32 34.78 9.17
N PRO A 477 13.86 34.58 10.37
CA PRO A 477 13.22 33.85 11.46
C PRO A 477 11.85 34.36 11.87
N PHE A 478 11.66 35.69 11.84
CA PHE A 478 10.35 36.28 12.15
C PHE A 478 9.30 35.94 11.11
N LEU A 479 9.68 35.75 9.81
CA LEU A 479 8.79 35.30 8.77
C LEU A 479 8.44 33.83 8.98
N THR A 480 9.43 32.99 9.32
CA THR A 480 9.22 31.58 9.65
C THR A 480 8.25 31.42 10.81
N GLY A 481 8.49 32.15 11.93
CA GLY A 481 7.65 32.11 13.12
C GLY A 481 6.20 32.58 12.88
N SER A 482 5.99 33.49 11.93
CA SER A 482 4.67 34.05 11.62
C SER A 482 3.91 33.28 10.53
N ALA A 483 4.62 32.72 9.54
CA ALA A 483 4.01 32.07 8.39
C ALA A 483 3.67 30.59 8.64
N VAL A 484 4.55 29.87 9.36
CA VAL A 484 4.35 28.45 9.59
C VAL A 484 3.19 28.24 10.55
N THR A 485 2.21 27.47 10.12
CA THR A 485 1.02 27.11 10.91
C THR A 485 1.23 25.79 11.66
N ALA A 486 1.85 24.83 10.99
CA ALA A 486 2.18 23.54 11.57
C ALA A 486 3.29 22.83 10.78
N VAL A 487 3.96 21.92 11.46
CA VAL A 487 4.91 20.98 10.86
C VAL A 487 4.53 19.56 11.24
N LEU A 488 4.39 18.70 10.24
CA LEU A 488 4.12 17.27 10.40
C LEU A 488 5.37 16.47 10.01
N ALA A 489 6.11 15.97 10.99
CA ALA A 489 7.17 15.01 10.71
C ALA A 489 6.58 13.59 10.63
N GLN A 490 7.07 12.80 9.65
CA GLN A 490 6.54 11.46 9.45
C GLN A 490 7.60 10.44 9.03
N ARG A 491 7.33 9.18 9.37
CA ARG A 491 8.01 7.98 8.91
C ARG A 491 6.98 6.94 8.51
N LEU A 492 7.42 5.94 7.74
CA LEU A 492 6.60 4.76 7.44
C LEU A 492 7.18 3.54 8.15
N VAL A 493 6.34 2.84 8.89
CA VAL A 493 6.63 1.51 9.46
C VAL A 493 5.83 0.46 8.71
N ARG A 494 6.36 -0.76 8.61
CA ARG A 494 5.65 -1.88 7.99
C ARG A 494 4.56 -2.38 8.92
N LYS A 495 3.40 -2.70 8.37
CA LYS A 495 2.31 -3.34 9.10
C LYS A 495 2.62 -4.82 9.28
N LEU A 496 2.37 -5.35 10.48
CA LEU A 496 2.41 -6.79 10.70
C LEU A 496 1.41 -7.49 9.77
N CYS A 497 1.81 -8.65 9.27
CA CYS A 497 0.93 -9.48 8.47
C CYS A 497 -0.17 -10.05 9.38
N THR A 498 -1.41 -9.74 9.10
CA THR A 498 -2.57 -10.17 9.90
C THR A 498 -2.76 -11.68 9.94
N HIS A 499 -2.18 -12.42 8.99
CA HIS A 499 -2.29 -13.89 8.91
C HIS A 499 -1.25 -14.64 9.73
N CYS A 500 -0.08 -14.03 10.00
CA CYS A 500 1.02 -14.75 10.63
C CYS A 500 1.67 -14.02 11.80
N CYS A 501 1.15 -12.87 12.22
CA CYS A 501 1.66 -12.23 13.43
C CYS A 501 1.35 -13.12 14.65
N GLU A 502 2.30 -13.15 15.56
CA GLU A 502 2.18 -13.91 16.81
C GLU A 502 2.14 -12.97 18.00
N MET A 503 1.19 -13.22 18.89
CA MET A 503 1.16 -12.53 20.17
C MET A 503 2.23 -13.13 21.11
N TYR A 504 2.97 -12.32 21.81
CA TYR A 504 3.91 -12.74 22.84
C TYR A 504 3.76 -11.85 24.07
N MET A 505 3.97 -12.44 25.24
CA MET A 505 3.89 -11.73 26.51
C MET A 505 5.18 -10.94 26.73
N VAL A 506 5.06 -9.70 27.15
CA VAL A 506 6.17 -8.80 27.42
C VAL A 506 6.24 -8.55 28.92
N THR A 507 7.44 -8.57 29.45
CA THR A 507 7.68 -8.20 30.84
C THR A 507 7.72 -6.69 31.02
N ARG A 508 7.39 -6.21 32.22
CA ARG A 508 7.50 -4.79 32.56
C ARG A 508 8.90 -4.23 32.25
N GLN A 509 9.97 -5.00 32.50
CA GLN A 509 11.33 -4.56 32.24
C GLN A 509 11.59 -4.38 30.73
N GLU A 510 11.17 -5.30 29.90
CA GLU A 510 11.30 -5.20 28.43
C GLU A 510 10.54 -3.99 27.90
N MET A 511 9.40 -3.65 28.46
CA MET A 511 8.67 -2.44 28.09
C MET A 511 9.42 -1.15 28.49
N LEU A 512 9.98 -1.09 29.69
CA LEU A 512 10.79 0.03 30.13
C LEU A 512 12.04 0.19 29.25
N ASP A 513 12.70 -0.90 28.91
CA ASP A 513 13.86 -0.92 28.00
C ASP A 513 13.47 -0.44 26.59
N ALA A 514 12.23 -0.71 26.18
CA ALA A 514 11.61 -0.22 24.94
C ALA A 514 11.08 1.23 25.06
N ARG A 515 11.42 1.95 26.13
CA ARG A 515 11.04 3.34 26.38
C ARG A 515 9.53 3.59 26.55
N PHE A 516 8.75 2.58 26.96
CA PHE A 516 7.40 2.83 27.46
C PHE A 516 7.48 3.59 28.78
N THR A 517 6.49 4.43 29.05
CA THR A 517 6.42 5.10 30.35
C THR A 517 6.20 4.09 31.49
N PRO A 518 6.61 4.38 32.72
CA PRO A 518 6.38 3.49 33.86
C PRO A 518 4.90 3.13 34.05
N ASP A 519 3.99 4.05 33.75
CA ASP A 519 2.54 3.83 33.84
C ASP A 519 2.04 2.91 32.72
N GLN A 520 2.53 3.08 31.47
CA GLN A 520 2.25 2.18 30.36
C GLN A 520 2.80 0.78 30.65
N ALA A 521 4.02 0.69 31.16
CA ALA A 521 4.65 -0.59 31.51
C ALA A 521 3.94 -1.28 32.69
N ALA A 522 3.37 -0.53 33.64
CA ALA A 522 2.59 -1.09 34.76
C ALA A 522 1.19 -1.53 34.31
N ALA A 523 0.54 -0.78 33.43
CA ALA A 523 -0.76 -1.12 32.88
C ALA A 523 -0.71 -2.34 31.94
N ALA A 524 0.46 -2.64 31.40
CA ALA A 524 0.69 -3.69 30.42
C ALA A 524 1.27 -4.99 31.01
N ASP A 525 1.35 -5.10 32.35
CA ASP A 525 1.75 -6.36 32.99
C ASP A 525 0.74 -7.45 32.61
N GLY A 526 1.14 -8.32 31.68
CA GLY A 526 0.25 -9.31 31.06
C GLY A 526 -0.39 -8.91 29.72
N VAL A 527 -0.07 -7.75 29.14
CA VAL A 527 -0.49 -7.38 27.77
C VAL A 527 0.46 -8.02 26.75
N GLY A 528 -0.13 -8.70 25.77
CA GLY A 528 0.62 -9.26 24.66
C GLY A 528 0.93 -8.18 23.63
N LEU A 529 2.19 -8.11 23.20
CA LEU A 529 2.57 -7.44 21.96
C LEU A 529 2.62 -8.44 20.81
N TYR A 530 2.68 -7.92 19.59
CA TYR A 530 2.72 -8.76 18.40
C TYR A 530 4.09 -8.69 17.73
N ARG A 531 4.56 -9.84 17.23
CA ARG A 531 5.80 -9.96 16.46
C ARG A 531 5.55 -10.61 15.10
N LYS A 532 6.49 -10.38 14.18
CA LYS A 532 6.47 -11.03 12.86
C LYS A 532 6.76 -12.54 13.00
N ARG A 533 6.14 -13.35 12.14
CA ARG A 533 6.52 -14.75 11.94
C ARG A 533 7.01 -14.97 10.51
N GLY A 534 6.17 -14.76 9.54
CA GLY A 534 6.37 -15.05 8.12
C GLY A 534 5.34 -16.05 7.61
N CYS A 535 4.82 -15.79 6.41
CA CYS A 535 3.94 -16.72 5.71
C CYS A 535 3.97 -16.43 4.20
N PRO A 536 3.43 -17.31 3.36
CA PRO A 536 3.35 -17.09 1.92
C PRO A 536 2.67 -15.77 1.53
N ARG A 537 1.64 -15.34 2.25
CA ARG A 537 0.88 -14.11 1.96
C ARG A 537 1.69 -12.82 2.15
N CYS A 538 2.75 -12.87 2.92
CA CYS A 538 3.68 -11.76 3.14
C CYS A 538 5.07 -12.02 2.57
N ASN A 539 5.22 -12.99 1.66
CA ASN A 539 6.50 -13.41 1.09
C ASN A 539 7.55 -13.71 2.17
N GLN A 540 7.14 -14.43 3.24
CA GLN A 540 7.95 -14.82 4.40
C GLN A 540 8.52 -13.66 5.23
N THR A 541 8.13 -12.42 4.96
CA THR A 541 8.65 -11.23 5.66
C THR A 541 8.03 -11.00 7.04
N GLY A 542 6.82 -11.51 7.27
CA GLY A 542 6.01 -11.23 8.45
C GLY A 542 5.33 -9.85 8.43
N TYR A 543 5.52 -9.06 7.35
CA TYR A 543 4.95 -7.73 7.18
C TYR A 543 4.23 -7.62 5.83
N LYS A 544 3.17 -6.80 5.77
CA LYS A 544 2.46 -6.50 4.53
C LYS A 544 1.83 -5.11 4.57
N GLY A 545 2.31 -4.23 3.69
CA GLY A 545 1.91 -2.84 3.65
C GLY A 545 2.58 -1.97 4.71
N ARG A 546 2.28 -0.68 4.69
CA ARG A 546 2.91 0.33 5.55
C ARG A 546 1.86 1.20 6.21
N VAL A 547 2.22 1.81 7.34
CA VAL A 547 1.43 2.83 8.04
C VAL A 547 2.35 3.97 8.46
N GLY A 548 1.83 5.20 8.45
CA GLY A 548 2.57 6.36 8.92
C GLY A 548 2.71 6.37 10.45
N ILE A 549 3.83 6.90 10.93
CA ILE A 549 3.99 7.40 12.30
C ILE A 549 4.30 8.87 12.23
N TYR A 550 3.76 9.65 13.15
CA TYR A 550 3.65 11.09 13.01
C TYR A 550 4.05 11.84 14.26
N GLN A 551 4.61 13.05 14.04
CA GLN A 551 4.85 14.07 15.05
C GLN A 551 4.29 15.37 14.49
N LEU A 552 3.17 15.85 15.05
CA LEU A 552 2.52 17.08 14.64
C LEU A 552 2.86 18.19 15.63
N MET A 553 3.56 19.19 15.15
CA MET A 553 3.87 20.43 15.88
C MET A 553 2.96 21.55 15.34
N THR A 554 2.00 21.99 16.12
CA THR A 554 1.16 23.15 15.82
C THR A 554 1.81 24.40 16.39
N MET A 555 1.93 25.44 15.57
CA MET A 555 2.56 26.69 16.01
C MET A 555 1.67 27.44 17.00
N SER A 556 2.24 27.72 18.17
CA SER A 556 1.69 28.62 19.19
C SER A 556 2.44 29.97 19.18
N GLU A 557 1.92 30.97 19.89
CA GLU A 557 2.60 32.26 20.03
C GLU A 557 4.02 32.11 20.64
N ASP A 558 4.17 31.20 21.60
CA ASP A 558 5.46 30.93 22.24
C ASP A 558 6.44 30.27 21.25
N LEU A 559 6.00 29.29 20.49
CA LEU A 559 6.81 28.66 19.45
C LEU A 559 7.19 29.67 18.35
N GLY A 560 6.26 30.51 17.91
CA GLY A 560 6.52 31.58 16.96
C GLY A 560 7.56 32.58 17.46
N ARG A 561 7.49 32.94 18.75
CA ARG A 561 8.49 33.81 19.41
C ARG A 561 9.87 33.14 19.47
N LEU A 562 9.95 31.89 19.89
CA LEU A 562 11.20 31.13 19.92
C LEU A 562 11.81 30.99 18.51
N ALA A 563 11.00 30.66 17.50
CA ALA A 563 11.46 30.62 16.11
C ALA A 563 12.03 31.94 15.63
N SER A 564 11.37 33.07 15.98
CA SER A 564 11.82 34.43 15.62
C SER A 564 13.10 34.85 16.33
N GLN A 565 13.41 34.28 17.49
CA GLN A 565 14.60 34.56 18.30
C GLN A 565 15.80 33.65 17.99
N HIS A 566 15.74 32.83 16.92
CA HIS A 566 16.76 31.81 16.62
C HIS A 566 17.00 30.82 17.77
N ALA A 567 15.95 30.47 18.53
CA ALA A 567 16.06 29.48 19.59
C ALA A 567 16.61 28.15 19.07
N SER A 568 17.28 27.42 19.95
CA SER A 568 17.82 26.11 19.61
C SER A 568 16.70 25.11 19.28
N ARG A 569 17.04 24.05 18.51
CA ARG A 569 16.11 22.95 18.23
C ARG A 569 15.52 22.37 19.53
N GLU A 570 16.37 22.20 20.55
CA GLU A 570 16.02 21.64 21.86
C GLU A 570 15.01 22.50 22.62
N ASP A 571 15.15 23.85 22.54
CA ASP A 571 14.22 24.77 23.17
C ASP A 571 12.86 24.76 22.46
N ILE A 572 12.86 24.72 21.14
CA ILE A 572 11.64 24.60 20.34
C ILE A 572 10.95 23.24 20.63
N GLU A 573 11.70 22.13 20.68
CA GLU A 573 11.17 20.81 21.01
C GLU A 573 10.53 20.78 22.40
N ARG A 574 11.20 21.33 23.42
CA ARG A 574 10.69 21.41 24.78
C ARG A 574 9.36 22.18 24.84
N ALA A 575 9.32 23.35 24.24
CA ALA A 575 8.10 24.16 24.19
C ALA A 575 6.97 23.46 23.40
N ALA A 576 7.30 22.74 22.33
CA ALA A 576 6.33 21.97 21.56
C ALA A 576 5.76 20.79 22.36
N LEU A 577 6.59 20.09 23.15
CA LEU A 577 6.16 19.01 24.05
C LEU A 577 5.25 19.55 25.16
N GLU A 578 5.59 20.68 25.74
CA GLU A 578 4.74 21.37 26.74
C GLU A 578 3.39 21.80 26.15
N ALA A 579 3.37 22.14 24.85
CA ALA A 579 2.14 22.44 24.11
C ALA A 579 1.36 21.18 23.64
N GLY A 580 1.82 19.97 24.00
CA GLY A 580 1.11 18.71 23.73
C GLY A 580 1.57 17.97 22.48
N MET A 581 2.67 18.37 21.83
CA MET A 581 3.25 17.58 20.73
C MET A 581 3.66 16.19 21.24
N LYS A 582 3.31 15.14 20.49
CA LYS A 582 3.78 13.78 20.74
C LYS A 582 5.01 13.48 19.87
N MET A 583 5.97 12.73 20.41
CA MET A 583 7.14 12.30 19.64
C MET A 583 6.77 11.22 18.64
N LEU A 584 7.57 11.07 17.56
CA LEU A 584 7.41 9.97 16.59
C LEU A 584 7.43 8.60 17.28
N TRP A 585 8.23 8.45 18.33
CA TRP A 585 8.31 7.22 19.10
C TRP A 585 7.00 6.92 19.82
N ASP A 586 6.36 7.89 20.44
CA ASP A 586 5.12 7.73 21.19
C ASP A 586 3.94 7.32 20.30
N ASP A 587 3.81 7.95 19.12
CA ASP A 587 2.83 7.55 18.11
C ASP A 587 3.12 6.14 17.57
N GLY A 588 4.41 5.81 17.41
CA GLY A 588 4.84 4.45 17.04
C GLY A 588 4.49 3.41 18.09
N LEU A 589 4.72 3.71 19.39
CA LEU A 589 4.35 2.81 20.49
C LEU A 589 2.83 2.55 20.55
N ALA A 590 2.01 3.57 20.30
CA ALA A 590 0.56 3.39 20.21
C ALA A 590 0.17 2.40 19.10
N LYS A 591 0.90 2.40 17.98
CA LYS A 591 0.69 1.44 16.89
C LYS A 591 1.24 0.05 17.18
N VAL A 592 2.29 -0.06 18.00
CA VAL A 592 2.80 -1.35 18.49
C VAL A 592 1.79 -1.98 19.45
N THR A 593 1.25 -1.22 20.40
CA THR A 593 0.24 -1.72 21.36
C THR A 593 -1.07 -2.12 20.68
N SER A 594 -1.45 -1.44 19.59
CA SER A 594 -2.62 -1.83 18.78
C SER A 594 -2.37 -3.01 17.82
N GLY A 595 -1.15 -3.58 17.81
CA GLY A 595 -0.80 -4.71 16.94
C GLY A 595 -0.62 -4.37 15.46
N LEU A 596 -0.60 -3.09 15.09
CA LEU A 596 -0.41 -2.66 13.70
C LEU A 596 1.03 -2.88 13.21
N THR A 597 2.01 -2.73 14.10
CA THR A 597 3.43 -2.94 13.80
C THR A 597 4.13 -3.63 14.97
N SER A 598 5.39 -3.99 14.81
CA SER A 598 6.18 -4.58 15.88
C SER A 598 7.15 -3.56 16.48
N LEU A 599 7.59 -3.83 17.72
CA LEU A 599 8.61 -3.03 18.41
C LEU A 599 9.94 -3.02 17.64
N GLU A 600 10.32 -4.17 17.06
CA GLU A 600 11.52 -4.30 16.22
C GLU A 600 11.48 -3.35 15.01
N GLU A 601 10.32 -3.26 14.35
CA GLU A 601 10.14 -2.39 13.19
C GLU A 601 10.16 -0.91 13.58
N LEU A 602 9.53 -0.56 14.70
CA LEU A 602 9.57 0.80 15.24
C LEU A 602 11.01 1.22 15.55
N ALA A 603 11.77 0.38 16.26
CA ALA A 603 13.17 0.64 16.58
C ALA A 603 14.06 0.77 15.32
N ARG A 604 13.75 0.05 14.24
CA ARG A 604 14.46 0.16 12.96
C ARG A 604 14.29 1.53 12.28
N VAL A 605 13.13 2.16 12.48
CA VAL A 605 12.74 3.37 11.74
C VAL A 605 12.95 4.65 12.55
N VAL A 606 12.79 4.57 13.88
CA VAL A 606 12.92 5.70 14.81
C VAL A 606 14.14 5.46 15.70
N VAL A 607 15.30 5.86 15.22
CA VAL A 607 16.55 5.83 15.99
C VAL A 607 16.89 7.24 16.45
#